data_fc12174bb23e001333369935896c8a08
#
_entry.id   fc12174bb23e001333369935896c8a08
#
_cell.length_a   1.000
_cell.length_b   1.000
_cell.length_c   1.000
_cell.angle_alpha   90.00
_cell.angle_beta   90.00
_cell.angle_gamma   90.00
#
_symmetry.space_group_name_H-M   'P 1'
#
loop_
_entity.id
_entity.type
_entity.pdbx_description
1 polymer ?
#
loop_
_entity_poly.entity_id
_entity_poly.type
_entity_poly.pdbx_seq_one_letter_code
_entity_poly.pdbx_strand_id
1 'polypeptide(L)'
;MIPLAFFVSLLFLYSLLSRRMEQTIVTAPIVFTVAGMLMFPALQGILKAGFTANAALHVAEVGLVMLLFTDASRTDLKVLRSIKTLPARLLSTGMLLTIVLGAVVARLVFPQLSLWEAGILSAILAPTDAGLGQIIVNSPRVPMRIRQALNVEAGLNDGLSVPFLLFFIAMAAAKIVGGRGSLVEFIVEQLGFGVLVGLAIGLAGGWLLDLARRKEWIAESFEQIGVVALPLLCLVVSDMVGASMFIAAFVGGLAVQIGFKEAGKHSVEFAEEWGQLLNLAVFFLFGMAAVRDWPHFGAASWIYALLSLTLVRMLPVAIALIGTRLSAASVIFMGWFGPRGLASIVLGLVYLEQQAHFPGESTIRFAVQVTVLLSIFAHGLSAMPGIGLYERKIAALPADAPEHLNDQIVTAAPAGTREGEIQVLDSTVPFST
;
A
#
# COMPACT_ATOMS: atom_id res chain seq x y z
N MET A 1 -26.93 8.04 -6.30
CA MET A 1 -26.55 9.05 -7.31
C MET A 1 -25.94 10.31 -6.70
N ILE A 2 -26.52 10.93 -5.63
CA ILE A 2 -25.97 12.18 -5.02
C ILE A 2 -24.53 12.05 -4.54
N PRO A 3 -24.12 10.98 -3.77
CA PRO A 3 -22.72 10.83 -3.38
C PRO A 3 -21.77 10.70 -4.56
N LEU A 4 -22.17 9.98 -5.60
CA LEU A 4 -21.36 9.83 -6.80
C LEU A 4 -21.22 11.16 -7.56
N ALA A 5 -22.30 11.92 -7.71
CA ALA A 5 -22.27 13.24 -8.36
C ALA A 5 -21.35 14.20 -7.58
N PHE A 6 -21.43 14.19 -6.25
CA PHE A 6 -20.54 15.01 -5.41
C PHE A 6 -19.09 14.59 -5.53
N PHE A 7 -18.81 13.27 -5.45
CA PHE A 7 -17.46 12.75 -5.62
C PHE A 7 -16.85 13.12 -6.97
N VAL A 8 -17.61 12.93 -8.07
CA VAL A 8 -17.14 13.26 -9.42
C VAL A 8 -16.91 14.76 -9.57
N SER A 9 -17.81 15.60 -9.02
CA SER A 9 -17.63 17.05 -9.03
C SER A 9 -16.39 17.48 -8.24
N LEU A 10 -16.19 16.89 -7.06
CA LEU A 10 -15.01 17.14 -6.24
C LEU A 10 -13.73 16.71 -6.97
N LEU A 11 -13.74 15.53 -7.59
CA LEU A 11 -12.62 15.01 -8.36
C LEU A 11 -12.25 15.97 -9.50
N PHE A 12 -13.25 16.45 -10.24
CA PHE A 12 -13.04 17.42 -11.31
C PHE A 12 -12.45 18.73 -10.77
N LEU A 13 -13.03 19.29 -9.72
CA LEU A 13 -12.53 20.53 -9.10
C LEU A 13 -11.10 20.36 -8.52
N TYR A 14 -10.84 19.23 -7.88
CA TYR A 14 -9.50 18.92 -7.36
C TYR A 14 -8.47 18.80 -8.49
N SER A 15 -8.82 18.14 -9.61
CA SER A 15 -7.91 17.99 -10.75
C SER A 15 -7.48 19.34 -11.33
N LEU A 16 -8.37 20.32 -11.37
CA LEU A 16 -8.05 21.70 -11.84
C LEU A 16 -7.05 22.42 -10.92
N LEU A 17 -6.99 22.03 -9.65
CA LEU A 17 -6.16 22.68 -8.63
C LEU A 17 -4.99 21.79 -8.17
N SER A 18 -4.87 20.57 -8.69
CA SER A 18 -3.94 19.53 -8.20
C SER A 18 -2.52 20.03 -8.06
N ARG A 19 -1.96 20.68 -9.10
CA ARG A 19 -0.59 21.24 -9.06
C ARG A 19 -0.39 22.28 -7.95
N ARG A 20 -1.42 23.07 -7.60
CA ARG A 20 -1.35 24.00 -6.48
C ARG A 20 -1.47 23.28 -5.14
N MET A 21 -2.34 22.27 -5.08
CA MET A 21 -2.56 21.48 -3.88
C MET A 21 -1.31 20.68 -3.50
N GLU A 22 -0.56 20.13 -4.46
CA GLU A 22 0.72 19.44 -4.23
C GLU A 22 1.78 20.30 -3.54
N GLN A 23 1.69 21.63 -3.67
CA GLN A 23 2.59 22.57 -2.99
C GLN A 23 2.13 22.92 -1.57
N THR A 24 0.99 22.39 -1.12
CA THR A 24 0.44 22.65 0.21
C THR A 24 0.63 21.45 1.13
N ILE A 25 0.31 21.66 2.42
CA ILE A 25 0.28 20.57 3.41
C ILE A 25 -0.98 19.69 3.30
N VAL A 26 -1.96 20.08 2.47
CA VAL A 26 -3.24 19.38 2.34
C VAL A 26 -3.17 18.42 1.18
N THR A 27 -3.04 17.13 1.49
CA THR A 27 -2.92 16.04 0.50
C THR A 27 -4.28 15.63 -0.06
N ALA A 28 -4.30 14.98 -1.26
CA ALA A 28 -5.52 14.45 -1.84
C ALA A 28 -6.30 13.52 -0.87
N PRO A 29 -5.68 12.56 -0.18
CA PRO A 29 -6.36 11.74 0.81
C PRO A 29 -7.06 12.57 1.91
N ILE A 30 -6.44 13.65 2.39
CA ILE A 30 -7.08 14.55 3.38
C ILE A 30 -8.34 15.18 2.79
N VAL A 31 -8.25 15.74 1.58
CA VAL A 31 -9.39 16.42 0.92
C VAL A 31 -10.56 15.46 0.73
N PHE A 32 -10.31 14.28 0.16
CA PHE A 32 -11.37 13.31 -0.12
C PHE A 32 -11.94 12.69 1.16
N THR A 33 -11.12 12.43 2.17
CA THR A 33 -11.60 11.96 3.48
C THR A 33 -12.49 13.01 4.16
N VAL A 34 -12.06 14.27 4.22
CA VAL A 34 -12.86 15.37 4.80
C VAL A 34 -14.14 15.58 4.02
N ALA A 35 -14.09 15.54 2.70
CA ALA A 35 -15.28 15.66 1.86
C ALA A 35 -16.30 14.54 2.13
N GLY A 36 -15.84 13.30 2.31
CA GLY A 36 -16.67 12.18 2.74
C GLY A 36 -17.27 12.39 4.12
N MET A 37 -16.48 12.89 5.08
CA MET A 37 -16.94 13.22 6.44
C MET A 37 -18.06 14.28 6.42
N LEU A 38 -17.90 15.33 5.62
CA LEU A 38 -18.90 16.42 5.50
C LEU A 38 -20.16 15.96 4.77
N MET A 39 -20.04 15.02 3.82
CA MET A 39 -21.17 14.55 3.04
C MET A 39 -22.10 13.62 3.84
N PHE A 40 -21.58 12.85 4.79
CA PHE A 40 -22.37 11.87 5.54
C PHE A 40 -23.58 12.49 6.28
N PRO A 41 -23.46 13.58 7.06
CA PRO A 41 -24.60 14.22 7.72
C PRO A 41 -25.66 14.71 6.73
N ALA A 42 -25.24 15.25 5.59
CA ALA A 42 -26.15 15.75 4.56
C ALA A 42 -26.97 14.63 3.90
N LEU A 43 -26.47 13.40 3.91
CA LEU A 43 -27.09 12.24 3.28
C LEU A 43 -27.82 11.30 4.23
N GLN A 44 -27.78 11.50 5.56
CA GLN A 44 -28.39 10.60 6.53
C GLN A 44 -29.88 10.33 6.25
N GLY A 45 -30.61 11.32 5.70
CA GLY A 45 -32.00 11.17 5.31
C GLY A 45 -32.21 10.37 3.99
N ILE A 46 -31.21 10.34 3.13
CA ILE A 46 -31.27 9.76 1.78
C ILE A 46 -30.64 8.37 1.74
N LEU A 47 -29.61 8.13 2.56
CA LEU A 47 -28.87 6.87 2.63
C LEU A 47 -29.66 5.70 3.26
N LYS A 48 -30.84 5.96 3.86
CA LYS A 48 -31.76 4.90 4.28
C LYS A 48 -32.24 3.98 3.12
N ALA A 49 -31.96 4.33 1.89
CA ALA A 49 -32.40 3.64 0.67
C ALA A 49 -31.27 2.99 -0.13
N GLY A 50 -30.24 2.39 0.47
CA GLY A 50 -29.48 1.33 -0.21
C GLY A 50 -28.12 1.65 -0.84
N PHE A 51 -27.28 2.49 -0.21
CA PHE A 51 -25.85 2.36 -0.45
C PHE A 51 -25.35 1.16 0.37
N THR A 52 -25.37 -0.02 -0.23
CA THR A 52 -24.99 -1.25 0.46
C THR A 52 -23.49 -1.23 0.75
N ALA A 53 -23.10 -1.64 1.96
CA ALA A 53 -21.72 -1.84 2.36
C ALA A 53 -20.95 -2.71 1.32
N ASN A 54 -21.65 -3.63 0.67
CA ASN A 54 -21.14 -4.50 -0.38
C ASN A 54 -20.63 -3.74 -1.63
N ALA A 55 -21.32 -2.69 -2.08
CA ALA A 55 -20.84 -1.91 -3.24
C ALA A 55 -19.54 -1.15 -2.92
N ALA A 56 -19.42 -0.62 -1.70
CA ALA A 56 -18.20 0.03 -1.25
C ALA A 56 -17.04 -0.96 -1.15
N LEU A 57 -17.33 -2.17 -0.67
CA LEU A 57 -16.37 -3.26 -0.57
C LEU A 57 -15.85 -3.67 -1.96
N HIS A 58 -16.72 -3.95 -2.93
CA HIS A 58 -16.27 -4.34 -4.28
C HIS A 58 -15.42 -3.26 -4.96
N VAL A 59 -15.76 -1.97 -4.79
CA VAL A 59 -14.92 -0.87 -5.28
C VAL A 59 -13.55 -0.89 -4.60
N ALA A 60 -13.51 -1.13 -3.30
CA ALA A 60 -12.28 -1.19 -2.53
C ALA A 60 -11.42 -2.42 -2.89
N GLU A 61 -12.04 -3.58 -3.12
CA GLU A 61 -11.37 -4.82 -3.56
C GLU A 61 -10.72 -4.65 -4.94
N VAL A 62 -11.49 -4.14 -5.92
CA VAL A 62 -10.96 -3.85 -7.26
C VAL A 62 -9.83 -2.84 -7.17
N GLY A 63 -9.98 -1.79 -6.36
CA GLY A 63 -8.96 -0.78 -6.15
C GLY A 63 -7.66 -1.37 -5.58
N LEU A 64 -7.76 -2.21 -4.54
CA LEU A 64 -6.59 -2.84 -3.93
C LEU A 64 -5.94 -3.87 -4.86
N VAL A 65 -6.73 -4.70 -5.55
CA VAL A 65 -6.22 -5.68 -6.53
C VAL A 65 -5.43 -4.98 -7.64
N MET A 66 -5.96 -3.88 -8.18
CA MET A 66 -5.25 -3.08 -9.18
C MET A 66 -3.97 -2.46 -8.61
N LEU A 67 -4.03 -1.89 -7.41
CA LEU A 67 -2.87 -1.29 -6.75
C LEU A 67 -1.78 -2.34 -6.49
N LEU A 68 -2.13 -3.47 -5.86
CA LEU A 68 -1.19 -4.56 -5.56
C LEU A 68 -0.48 -5.09 -6.82
N PHE A 69 -1.25 -5.28 -7.91
CA PHE A 69 -0.68 -5.72 -9.18
C PHE A 69 0.26 -4.66 -9.76
N THR A 70 -0.16 -3.40 -9.78
CA THR A 70 0.62 -2.30 -10.36
C THR A 70 1.91 -2.06 -9.58
N ASP A 71 1.84 -1.98 -8.25
CA ASP A 71 3.01 -1.78 -7.38
C ASP A 71 4.00 -2.94 -7.50
N ALA A 72 3.49 -4.17 -7.51
CA ALA A 72 4.31 -5.36 -7.72
C ALA A 72 4.95 -5.36 -9.12
N SER A 73 4.22 -4.94 -10.17
CA SER A 73 4.72 -4.89 -11.55
C SER A 73 5.80 -3.83 -11.78
N ARG A 74 5.86 -2.80 -10.95
CA ARG A 74 6.88 -1.73 -10.99
C ARG A 74 8.15 -2.07 -10.24
N THR A 75 8.08 -3.07 -9.36
CA THR A 75 9.21 -3.45 -8.54
C THR A 75 10.26 -4.15 -9.41
N ASP A 76 11.26 -3.41 -9.91
CA ASP A 76 12.36 -4.01 -10.66
C ASP A 76 13.12 -4.99 -9.76
N LEU A 77 12.98 -6.28 -10.08
CA LEU A 77 13.65 -7.36 -9.37
C LEU A 77 15.19 -7.23 -9.40
N LYS A 78 15.76 -6.51 -10.39
CA LYS A 78 17.18 -6.22 -10.48
C LYS A 78 17.58 -5.11 -9.51
N VAL A 79 16.76 -4.05 -9.41
CA VAL A 79 16.93 -2.97 -8.44
C VAL A 79 16.77 -3.50 -7.01
N LEU A 80 15.84 -4.42 -6.79
CA LEU A 80 15.69 -5.12 -5.52
C LEU A 80 16.97 -5.89 -5.13
N ARG A 81 17.73 -6.39 -6.10
CA ARG A 81 19.06 -7.01 -5.85
C ARG A 81 20.14 -5.98 -5.51
N SER A 82 20.11 -4.76 -6.05
CA SER A 82 21.11 -3.71 -5.82
C SER A 82 20.84 -2.89 -4.55
N ILE A 83 19.58 -2.71 -4.15
CA ILE A 83 19.16 -1.96 -2.95
C ILE A 83 18.96 -2.90 -1.74
N LYS A 84 19.63 -4.02 -1.72
CA LYS A 84 19.44 -5.22 -0.87
C LYS A 84 19.28 -4.98 0.63
N THR A 85 19.72 -3.84 1.17
CA THR A 85 19.83 -3.74 2.63
C THR A 85 18.68 -3.02 3.28
N LEU A 86 18.24 -1.86 2.79
CA LEU A 86 17.21 -1.07 3.46
C LEU A 86 15.79 -1.61 3.25
N PRO A 87 15.28 -1.75 2.00
CA PRO A 87 13.94 -2.28 1.79
C PRO A 87 13.77 -3.71 2.31
N ALA A 88 14.76 -4.58 2.07
CA ALA A 88 14.69 -5.95 2.55
C ALA A 88 14.61 -6.07 4.07
N ARG A 89 15.31 -5.20 4.80
CA ARG A 89 15.24 -5.16 6.28
C ARG A 89 13.91 -4.62 6.75
N LEU A 90 13.36 -3.60 6.11
CA LEU A 90 12.05 -3.03 6.44
C LEU A 90 10.94 -4.05 6.19
N LEU A 91 10.96 -4.74 5.02
CA LEU A 91 9.96 -5.72 4.62
C LEU A 91 10.06 -7.05 5.40
N SER A 92 11.24 -7.45 5.85
CA SER A 92 11.41 -8.66 6.65
C SER A 92 11.34 -8.36 8.15
N THR A 93 12.46 -7.97 8.76
CA THR A 93 12.56 -7.72 10.19
C THR A 93 11.62 -6.61 10.66
N GLY A 94 11.55 -5.49 9.92
CA GLY A 94 10.72 -4.35 10.28
C GLY A 94 9.24 -4.73 10.31
N MET A 95 8.73 -5.34 9.25
CA MET A 95 7.32 -5.73 9.15
C MET A 95 6.94 -6.81 10.16
N LEU A 96 7.76 -7.87 10.32
CA LEU A 96 7.49 -8.94 11.28
C LEU A 96 7.44 -8.41 12.71
N LEU A 97 8.41 -7.57 13.09
CA LEU A 97 8.42 -6.96 14.42
C LEU A 97 7.24 -5.99 14.60
N THR A 98 6.83 -5.26 13.54
CA THR A 98 5.63 -4.40 13.58
C THR A 98 4.38 -5.24 13.85
N ILE A 99 4.20 -6.38 13.18
CA ILE A 99 3.07 -7.28 13.40
C ILE A 99 3.09 -7.83 14.83
N VAL A 100 4.22 -8.34 15.29
CA VAL A 100 4.34 -8.91 16.65
C VAL A 100 4.11 -7.84 17.72
N LEU A 101 4.80 -6.71 17.63
CA LEU A 101 4.66 -5.63 18.60
C LEU A 101 3.25 -5.02 18.58
N GLY A 102 2.66 -4.86 17.39
CA GLY A 102 1.29 -4.37 17.23
C GLY A 102 0.27 -5.31 17.87
N ALA A 103 0.45 -6.64 17.73
CA ALA A 103 -0.42 -7.61 18.40
C ALA A 103 -0.27 -7.57 19.92
N VAL A 104 0.96 -7.42 20.45
CA VAL A 104 1.20 -7.26 21.88
C VAL A 104 0.52 -6.00 22.41
N VAL A 105 0.73 -4.85 21.74
CA VAL A 105 0.09 -3.57 22.11
C VAL A 105 -1.43 -3.66 22.01
N ALA A 106 -1.97 -4.33 20.97
CA ALA A 106 -3.40 -4.55 20.84
C ALA A 106 -3.98 -5.33 22.02
N ARG A 107 -3.29 -6.38 22.47
CA ARG A 107 -3.70 -7.17 23.65
C ARG A 107 -3.66 -6.37 24.96
N LEU A 108 -2.69 -5.46 25.10
CA LEU A 108 -2.58 -4.60 26.28
C LEU A 108 -3.66 -3.52 26.31
N VAL A 109 -4.00 -2.93 25.15
CA VAL A 109 -5.00 -1.86 25.04
C VAL A 109 -6.42 -2.43 25.00
N PHE A 110 -6.61 -3.59 24.37
CA PHE A 110 -7.89 -4.28 24.22
C PHE A 110 -7.84 -5.69 24.83
N PRO A 111 -7.95 -5.83 26.15
CA PRO A 111 -7.85 -7.13 26.82
C PRO A 111 -8.90 -8.16 26.37
N GLN A 112 -10.02 -7.71 25.80
CA GLN A 112 -11.08 -8.56 25.26
C GLN A 112 -10.71 -9.28 23.97
N LEU A 113 -9.74 -8.77 23.19
CA LEU A 113 -9.30 -9.43 21.95
C LEU A 113 -8.54 -10.72 22.29
N SER A 114 -8.78 -11.79 21.57
CA SER A 114 -7.92 -12.96 21.60
C SER A 114 -6.56 -12.63 20.97
N LEU A 115 -5.56 -13.52 21.18
CA LEU A 115 -4.25 -13.36 20.55
C LEU A 115 -4.34 -13.29 19.01
N TRP A 116 -5.22 -14.07 18.43
CA TRP A 116 -5.41 -14.12 16.97
C TRP A 116 -6.11 -12.88 16.44
N GLU A 117 -7.12 -12.37 17.14
CA GLU A 117 -7.78 -11.11 16.80
C GLU A 117 -6.83 -9.91 16.93
N ALA A 118 -5.97 -9.91 17.94
CA ALA A 118 -4.90 -8.90 18.06
C ALA A 118 -3.90 -9.00 16.90
N GLY A 119 -3.60 -10.23 16.44
CA GLY A 119 -2.82 -10.49 15.24
C GLY A 119 -3.49 -9.97 13.97
N ILE A 120 -4.80 -10.18 13.82
CA ILE A 120 -5.61 -9.62 12.71
C ILE A 120 -5.48 -8.10 12.69
N LEU A 121 -5.76 -7.42 13.82
CA LEU A 121 -5.66 -5.96 13.92
C LEU A 121 -4.26 -5.47 13.53
N SER A 122 -3.24 -6.14 14.01
CA SER A 122 -1.85 -5.78 13.72
C SER A 122 -1.47 -6.01 12.26
N ALA A 123 -1.91 -7.11 11.64
CA ALA A 123 -1.65 -7.41 10.24
C ALA A 123 -2.35 -6.42 9.29
N ILE A 124 -3.58 -6.00 9.61
CA ILE A 124 -4.32 -4.95 8.87
C ILE A 124 -3.56 -3.62 8.92
N LEU A 125 -2.93 -3.31 10.05
CA LEU A 125 -2.24 -2.03 10.27
C LEU A 125 -0.71 -2.13 10.07
N ALA A 126 -0.17 -3.25 9.60
CA ALA A 126 1.25 -3.37 9.31
C ALA A 126 1.68 -2.69 8.00
N PRO A 127 0.92 -2.76 6.89
CA PRO A 127 1.32 -2.13 5.64
C PRO A 127 1.34 -0.60 5.73
N THR A 128 2.15 0.02 4.86
CA THR A 128 2.31 1.46 4.76
C THR A 128 1.88 1.95 3.38
N ASP A 129 1.16 3.05 3.34
CA ASP A 129 0.51 3.58 2.14
C ASP A 129 1.47 4.39 1.27
N ALA A 130 1.68 3.94 0.03
CA ALA A 130 2.52 4.64 -0.95
C ALA A 130 1.91 5.99 -1.36
N GLY A 131 0.58 6.09 -1.48
CA GLY A 131 -0.12 7.30 -1.89
C GLY A 131 0.03 8.43 -0.87
N LEU A 132 -0.12 8.12 0.42
CA LEU A 132 0.16 9.08 1.51
C LEU A 132 1.65 9.45 1.60
N GLY A 133 2.54 8.53 1.21
CA GLY A 133 4.00 8.73 1.17
C GLY A 133 4.52 9.45 -0.08
N GLN A 134 3.70 9.65 -1.11
CA GLN A 134 4.12 10.13 -2.43
C GLN A 134 4.83 11.49 -2.41
N ILE A 135 4.41 12.41 -1.55
CA ILE A 135 5.08 13.71 -1.36
C ILE A 135 6.56 13.54 -0.96
N ILE A 136 6.87 12.53 -0.15
CA ILE A 136 8.23 12.24 0.31
C ILE A 136 9.04 11.56 -0.79
N VAL A 137 8.44 10.55 -1.43
CA VAL A 137 9.09 9.78 -2.51
C VAL A 137 9.43 10.66 -3.71
N ASN A 138 8.58 11.64 -4.03
CA ASN A 138 8.78 12.56 -5.16
C ASN A 138 9.62 13.80 -4.79
N SER A 139 9.98 14.01 -3.50
CA SER A 139 10.71 15.18 -3.09
C SER A 139 12.21 15.09 -3.38
N PRO A 140 12.80 15.95 -4.22
CA PRO A 140 14.25 15.96 -4.47
C PRO A 140 15.07 16.36 -3.23
N ARG A 141 14.44 16.92 -2.19
CA ARG A 141 15.09 17.30 -0.91
C ARG A 141 15.35 16.09 0.00
N VAL A 142 14.77 14.94 -0.30
CA VAL A 142 15.03 13.68 0.42
C VAL A 142 16.02 12.86 -0.39
N PRO A 143 17.13 12.34 0.19
CA PRO A 143 18.12 11.54 -0.51
C PRO A 143 17.49 10.37 -1.28
N MET A 144 17.96 10.12 -2.49
CA MET A 144 17.40 9.10 -3.41
C MET A 144 17.32 7.72 -2.76
N ARG A 145 18.35 7.33 -2.00
CA ARG A 145 18.40 6.06 -1.28
C ARG A 145 17.26 5.88 -0.28
N ILE A 146 16.88 6.94 0.43
CA ILE A 146 15.79 6.92 1.41
C ILE A 146 14.44 6.89 0.70
N ARG A 147 14.26 7.70 -0.35
CA ARG A 147 13.04 7.70 -1.17
C ARG A 147 12.75 6.33 -1.77
N GLN A 148 13.76 5.72 -2.39
CA GLN A 148 13.64 4.39 -2.98
C GLN A 148 13.34 3.31 -1.93
N ALA A 149 13.96 3.39 -0.76
CA ALA A 149 13.70 2.44 0.32
C ALA A 149 12.25 2.50 0.80
N LEU A 150 11.71 3.70 1.02
CA LEU A 150 10.31 3.91 1.42
C LEU A 150 9.33 3.52 0.32
N ASN A 151 9.65 3.83 -0.95
CA ASN A 151 8.80 3.47 -2.08
C ASN A 151 8.70 1.94 -2.26
N VAL A 152 9.83 1.24 -2.23
CA VAL A 152 9.85 -0.23 -2.34
C VAL A 152 9.18 -0.89 -1.11
N GLU A 153 9.38 -0.32 0.09
CA GLU A 153 8.68 -0.80 1.28
C GLU A 153 7.17 -0.69 1.08
N ALA A 154 6.66 0.49 0.74
CA ALA A 154 5.25 0.75 0.63
C ALA A 154 4.59 -0.06 -0.50
N GLY A 155 5.26 -0.23 -1.65
CA GLY A 155 4.71 -0.99 -2.77
C GLY A 155 4.68 -2.51 -2.55
N LEU A 156 5.49 -3.05 -1.64
CA LEU A 156 5.55 -4.51 -1.41
C LEU A 156 4.88 -4.97 -0.12
N ASN A 157 4.82 -4.13 0.91
CA ASN A 157 4.30 -4.54 2.21
C ASN A 157 2.79 -4.78 2.20
N ASP A 158 2.04 -4.13 1.32
CA ASP A 158 0.61 -4.34 1.14
C ASP A 158 0.32 -5.79 0.76
N GLY A 159 1.00 -6.29 -0.27
CA GLY A 159 0.89 -7.69 -0.70
C GLY A 159 1.43 -8.69 0.33
N LEU A 160 2.55 -8.35 0.98
CA LEU A 160 3.17 -9.20 1.99
C LEU A 160 2.35 -9.28 3.29
N SER A 161 1.49 -8.30 3.61
CA SER A 161 0.63 -8.34 4.80
C SER A 161 -0.53 -9.33 4.67
N VAL A 162 -1.00 -9.58 3.44
CA VAL A 162 -2.16 -10.45 3.17
C VAL A 162 -1.97 -11.86 3.73
N PRO A 163 -0.86 -12.57 3.51
CA PRO A 163 -0.61 -13.88 4.10
C PRO A 163 -0.73 -13.90 5.62
N PHE A 164 -0.20 -12.86 6.29
CA PHE A 164 -0.29 -12.77 7.75
C PHE A 164 -1.73 -12.54 8.21
N LEU A 165 -2.47 -11.66 7.54
CA LEU A 165 -3.89 -11.43 7.84
C LEU A 165 -4.69 -12.74 7.72
N LEU A 166 -4.57 -13.43 6.59
CA LEU A 166 -5.28 -14.68 6.33
C LEU A 166 -4.88 -15.78 7.34
N PHE A 167 -3.60 -15.86 7.70
CA PHE A 167 -3.13 -16.78 8.75
C PHE A 167 -3.82 -16.50 10.10
N PHE A 168 -3.86 -15.23 10.54
CA PHE A 168 -4.50 -14.89 11.81
C PHE A 168 -6.00 -15.11 11.79
N ILE A 169 -6.69 -14.84 10.67
CA ILE A 169 -8.11 -15.14 10.48
C ILE A 169 -8.34 -16.65 10.58
N ALA A 170 -7.55 -17.47 9.90
CA ALA A 170 -7.64 -18.92 9.97
C ALA A 170 -7.44 -19.46 11.40
N MET A 171 -6.45 -18.92 12.12
CA MET A 171 -6.19 -19.30 13.52
C MET A 171 -7.34 -18.90 14.45
N ALA A 172 -7.95 -17.73 14.23
CA ALA A 172 -9.10 -17.28 15.00
C ALA A 172 -10.33 -18.18 14.72
N ALA A 173 -10.59 -18.50 13.46
CA ALA A 173 -11.67 -19.39 13.04
C ALA A 173 -11.49 -20.83 13.56
N ALA A 174 -10.28 -21.39 13.46
CA ALA A 174 -9.98 -22.74 13.96
C ALA A 174 -10.22 -22.90 15.47
N LYS A 175 -10.00 -21.82 16.25
CA LYS A 175 -10.30 -21.81 17.67
C LYS A 175 -11.81 -21.90 17.97
N ILE A 176 -12.65 -21.37 17.09
CA ILE A 176 -14.11 -21.39 17.25
C ILE A 176 -14.68 -22.75 16.80
N VAL A 177 -14.18 -23.29 15.68
CA VAL A 177 -14.70 -24.51 15.04
C VAL A 177 -14.06 -25.80 15.60
N GLY A 178 -12.92 -25.72 16.26
CA GLY A 178 -12.28 -26.85 16.95
C GLY A 178 -11.53 -27.84 16.04
N GLY A 179 -11.18 -27.46 14.78
CA GLY A 179 -10.58 -28.38 13.81
C GLY A 179 -9.17 -27.98 13.34
N ARG A 180 -8.16 -28.86 13.54
CA ARG A 180 -6.81 -28.70 12.98
C ARG A 180 -6.74 -28.94 11.46
N GLY A 181 -7.65 -29.74 10.89
CA GLY A 181 -7.67 -30.07 9.46
C GLY A 181 -8.02 -28.87 8.56
N SER A 182 -8.94 -28.02 9.03
CA SER A 182 -9.40 -26.85 8.28
C SER A 182 -8.32 -25.77 8.09
N LEU A 183 -7.29 -25.73 8.96
CA LEU A 183 -6.26 -24.68 8.91
C LEU A 183 -5.25 -24.91 7.78
N VAL A 184 -4.77 -26.14 7.62
CA VAL A 184 -3.84 -26.49 6.54
C VAL A 184 -4.54 -26.35 5.19
N GLU A 185 -5.78 -26.82 5.12
CA GLU A 185 -6.63 -26.69 3.93
C GLU A 185 -6.83 -25.22 3.56
N PHE A 186 -7.24 -24.36 4.50
CA PHE A 186 -7.39 -22.92 4.29
C PHE A 186 -6.10 -22.25 3.81
N ILE A 187 -4.96 -22.57 4.43
CA ILE A 187 -3.67 -21.99 4.03
C ILE A 187 -3.30 -22.44 2.62
N VAL A 188 -3.45 -23.73 2.30
CA VAL A 188 -3.12 -24.26 0.96
C VAL A 188 -4.05 -23.67 -0.10
N GLU A 189 -5.34 -23.58 0.17
CA GLU A 189 -6.31 -23.01 -0.77
C GLU A 189 -6.10 -21.52 -0.97
N GLN A 190 -6.09 -20.74 0.10
CA GLN A 190 -5.99 -19.28 -0.01
C GLN A 190 -4.62 -18.81 -0.49
N LEU A 191 -3.53 -19.32 0.11
CA LEU A 191 -2.18 -18.90 -0.24
C LEU A 191 -1.66 -19.65 -1.46
N GLY A 192 -1.79 -20.97 -1.49
CA GLY A 192 -1.25 -21.82 -2.56
C GLY A 192 -1.94 -21.55 -3.90
N PHE A 193 -3.26 -21.60 -3.94
CA PHE A 193 -3.99 -21.31 -5.17
C PHE A 193 -3.87 -19.85 -5.59
N GLY A 194 -3.81 -18.89 -4.64
CA GLY A 194 -3.55 -17.50 -4.95
C GLY A 194 -2.21 -17.30 -5.67
N VAL A 195 -1.13 -17.94 -5.19
CA VAL A 195 0.17 -17.92 -5.86
C VAL A 195 0.10 -18.56 -7.24
N LEU A 196 -0.55 -19.72 -7.37
CA LEU A 196 -0.66 -20.42 -8.67
C LEU A 196 -1.45 -19.61 -9.71
N VAL A 197 -2.60 -19.03 -9.32
CA VAL A 197 -3.41 -18.17 -10.19
C VAL A 197 -2.59 -16.93 -10.61
N GLY A 198 -1.92 -16.28 -9.67
CA GLY A 198 -1.09 -15.10 -9.95
C GLY A 198 0.06 -15.43 -10.91
N LEU A 199 0.79 -16.53 -10.67
CA LEU A 199 1.86 -16.97 -11.57
C LEU A 199 1.31 -17.31 -12.96
N ALA A 200 0.21 -18.06 -13.05
CA ALA A 200 -0.38 -18.44 -14.32
C ALA A 200 -0.82 -17.23 -15.14
N ILE A 201 -1.56 -16.29 -14.54
CA ILE A 201 -2.07 -15.11 -15.22
C ILE A 201 -0.92 -14.14 -15.52
N GLY A 202 -0.01 -13.89 -14.57
CA GLY A 202 1.11 -12.97 -14.76
C GLY A 202 2.08 -13.43 -15.84
N LEU A 203 2.52 -14.71 -15.79
CA LEU A 203 3.45 -15.25 -16.80
C LEU A 203 2.79 -15.41 -18.18
N ALA A 204 1.60 -16.04 -18.22
CA ALA A 204 0.91 -16.25 -19.50
C ALA A 204 0.44 -14.92 -20.10
N GLY A 205 -0.15 -14.03 -19.29
CA GLY A 205 -0.60 -12.72 -19.72
C GLY A 205 0.55 -11.85 -20.20
N GLY A 206 1.65 -11.80 -19.46
CA GLY A 206 2.87 -11.09 -19.87
C GLY A 206 3.44 -11.65 -21.18
N TRP A 207 3.56 -12.96 -21.30
CA TRP A 207 4.04 -13.61 -22.54
C TRP A 207 3.11 -13.34 -23.73
N LEU A 208 1.79 -13.41 -23.53
CA LEU A 208 0.81 -13.13 -24.60
C LEU A 208 0.85 -11.68 -25.05
N LEU A 209 0.98 -10.72 -24.13
CA LEU A 209 1.12 -9.30 -24.46
C LEU A 209 2.41 -9.03 -25.24
N ASP A 210 3.54 -9.60 -24.81
CA ASP A 210 4.83 -9.50 -25.53
C ASP A 210 4.74 -10.12 -26.94
N LEU A 211 4.12 -11.29 -27.07
CA LEU A 211 3.90 -11.95 -28.35
C LEU A 211 3.02 -11.11 -29.29
N ALA A 212 1.89 -10.59 -28.77
CA ALA A 212 0.97 -9.76 -29.56
C ALA A 212 1.63 -8.47 -30.02
N ARG A 213 2.47 -7.85 -29.19
CA ARG A 213 3.26 -6.67 -29.53
C ARG A 213 4.29 -6.97 -30.62
N ARG A 214 5.09 -8.02 -30.45
CA ARG A 214 6.11 -8.42 -31.45
C ARG A 214 5.52 -8.82 -32.80
N LYS A 215 4.29 -9.32 -32.80
CA LYS A 215 3.55 -9.69 -34.03
C LYS A 215 2.72 -8.55 -34.59
N GLU A 216 2.76 -7.36 -33.96
CA GLU A 216 1.94 -6.20 -34.34
C GLU A 216 0.43 -6.49 -34.37
N TRP A 217 -0.05 -7.42 -33.50
CA TRP A 217 -1.46 -7.79 -33.39
C TRP A 217 -2.25 -6.84 -32.49
N ILE A 218 -1.57 -6.15 -31.55
CA ILE A 218 -2.19 -5.27 -30.57
C ILE A 218 -1.88 -3.81 -30.92
N ALA A 219 -2.91 -2.96 -30.90
CA ALA A 219 -2.72 -1.53 -30.99
C ALA A 219 -2.29 -0.97 -29.63
N GLU A 220 -1.53 0.12 -29.59
CA GLU A 220 -0.97 0.73 -28.39
C GLU A 220 -2.04 1.05 -27.33
N SER A 221 -3.20 1.55 -27.74
CA SER A 221 -4.33 1.82 -26.83
C SER A 221 -4.91 0.56 -26.19
N PHE A 222 -4.91 -0.57 -26.90
CA PHE A 222 -5.40 -1.85 -26.38
C PHE A 222 -4.34 -2.57 -25.53
N GLU A 223 -3.06 -2.29 -25.72
CA GLU A 223 -1.98 -2.79 -24.84
C GLU A 223 -2.19 -2.33 -23.39
N GLN A 224 -2.52 -1.05 -23.20
CA GLN A 224 -2.82 -0.49 -21.89
C GLN A 224 -4.04 -1.17 -21.24
N ILE A 225 -5.11 -1.36 -22.01
CA ILE A 225 -6.30 -2.07 -21.56
C ILE A 225 -5.98 -3.53 -21.22
N GLY A 226 -5.14 -4.18 -22.02
CA GLY A 226 -4.67 -5.54 -21.77
C GLY A 226 -3.93 -5.68 -20.44
N VAL A 227 -3.09 -4.72 -20.08
CA VAL A 227 -2.40 -4.71 -18.78
C VAL A 227 -3.39 -4.54 -17.63
N VAL A 228 -4.37 -3.64 -17.75
CA VAL A 228 -5.45 -3.44 -16.74
C VAL A 228 -6.33 -4.68 -16.60
N ALA A 229 -6.52 -5.45 -17.66
CA ALA A 229 -7.30 -6.68 -17.61
C ALA A 229 -6.66 -7.78 -16.75
N LEU A 230 -5.33 -7.80 -16.60
CA LEU A 230 -4.63 -8.86 -15.86
C LEU A 230 -4.99 -8.89 -14.35
N PRO A 231 -4.93 -7.77 -13.60
CA PRO A 231 -5.39 -7.77 -12.20
C PRO A 231 -6.88 -8.13 -12.06
N LEU A 232 -7.73 -7.71 -13.00
CA LEU A 232 -9.14 -8.09 -13.00
C LEU A 232 -9.33 -9.59 -13.27
N LEU A 233 -8.51 -10.19 -14.13
CA LEU A 233 -8.48 -11.65 -14.31
C LEU A 233 -7.99 -12.35 -13.04
N CYS A 234 -6.99 -11.83 -12.35
CA CYS A 234 -6.57 -12.36 -11.05
C CYS A 234 -7.72 -12.35 -10.05
N LEU A 235 -8.50 -11.27 -9.98
CA LEU A 235 -9.68 -11.17 -9.13
C LEU A 235 -10.72 -12.25 -9.48
N VAL A 236 -11.18 -12.27 -10.74
CA VAL A 236 -12.27 -13.16 -11.18
C VAL A 236 -11.89 -14.63 -11.06
N VAL A 237 -10.69 -15.00 -11.53
CA VAL A 237 -10.24 -16.41 -11.48
C VAL A 237 -10.01 -16.86 -10.05
N SER A 238 -9.48 -16.01 -9.18
CA SER A 238 -9.29 -16.33 -7.76
C SER A 238 -10.62 -16.57 -7.05
N ASP A 239 -11.62 -15.73 -7.31
CA ASP A 239 -12.97 -15.90 -6.76
C ASP A 239 -13.59 -17.23 -7.20
N MET A 240 -13.44 -17.60 -8.48
CA MET A 240 -13.95 -18.87 -9.01
C MET A 240 -13.34 -20.12 -8.39
N VAL A 241 -12.07 -20.05 -7.93
CA VAL A 241 -11.35 -21.23 -7.36
C VAL A 241 -11.20 -21.14 -5.84
N GLY A 242 -11.81 -20.14 -5.19
CA GLY A 242 -11.74 -19.93 -3.74
C GLY A 242 -10.34 -19.51 -3.25
N ALA A 243 -9.54 -18.86 -4.11
CA ALA A 243 -8.19 -18.37 -3.79
C ALA A 243 -8.19 -16.91 -3.38
N SER A 244 -7.12 -16.44 -2.72
CA SER A 244 -6.95 -15.03 -2.41
C SER A 244 -6.64 -14.21 -3.67
N MET A 245 -7.58 -13.34 -4.08
CA MET A 245 -7.42 -12.40 -5.19
C MET A 245 -6.25 -11.41 -4.98
N PHE A 246 -5.98 -11.04 -3.74
CA PHE A 246 -4.91 -10.11 -3.38
C PHE A 246 -3.53 -10.74 -3.57
N ILE A 247 -3.38 -11.99 -3.15
CA ILE A 247 -2.14 -12.75 -3.37
C ILE A 247 -1.94 -13.00 -4.87
N ALA A 248 -3.02 -13.36 -5.58
CA ALA A 248 -2.95 -13.57 -7.03
C ALA A 248 -2.56 -12.30 -7.77
N ALA A 249 -3.13 -11.14 -7.42
CA ALA A 249 -2.79 -9.86 -8.02
C ALA A 249 -1.33 -9.48 -7.73
N PHE A 250 -0.88 -9.59 -6.50
CA PHE A 250 0.50 -9.28 -6.12
C PHE A 250 1.52 -10.18 -6.82
N VAL A 251 1.30 -11.50 -6.81
CA VAL A 251 2.18 -12.45 -7.50
C VAL A 251 2.10 -12.29 -9.01
N GLY A 252 0.90 -12.03 -9.55
CA GLY A 252 0.69 -11.75 -10.97
C GLY A 252 1.47 -10.51 -11.43
N GLY A 253 1.45 -9.44 -10.65
CA GLY A 253 2.24 -8.23 -10.91
C GLY A 253 3.76 -8.47 -10.88
N LEU A 254 4.27 -9.28 -9.95
CA LEU A 254 5.68 -9.70 -9.97
C LEU A 254 6.02 -10.56 -11.19
N ALA A 255 5.10 -11.45 -11.57
CA ALA A 255 5.32 -12.43 -12.64
C ALA A 255 5.21 -11.83 -14.05
N VAL A 256 4.35 -10.83 -14.26
CA VAL A 256 4.15 -10.19 -15.57
C VAL A 256 5.44 -9.61 -16.14
N GLN A 257 6.32 -9.08 -15.30
CA GLN A 257 7.62 -8.52 -15.70
C GLN A 257 8.57 -9.56 -16.33
N ILE A 258 8.39 -10.83 -15.99
CA ILE A 258 9.24 -11.92 -16.52
C ILE A 258 8.88 -12.19 -17.98
N GLY A 259 7.59 -12.17 -18.30
CA GLY A 259 7.08 -12.39 -19.65
C GLY A 259 7.12 -11.16 -20.55
N PHE A 260 6.95 -9.99 -20.00
CA PHE A 260 6.80 -8.70 -20.70
C PHE A 260 7.83 -7.70 -20.17
N LYS A 261 9.10 -7.86 -20.56
CA LYS A 261 10.24 -7.05 -20.08
C LYS A 261 10.15 -5.56 -20.42
N GLU A 262 9.41 -5.24 -21.47
CA GLU A 262 9.13 -3.89 -21.90
C GLU A 262 7.63 -3.53 -21.64
N ALA A 263 6.97 -4.21 -20.69
CA ALA A 263 5.66 -3.78 -20.24
C ALA A 263 5.77 -2.28 -19.99
N GLY A 264 5.49 -1.56 -21.04
CA GLY A 264 5.98 -0.21 -21.24
C GLY A 264 5.58 0.61 -20.03
N LYS A 265 6.46 1.45 -19.59
CA LYS A 265 6.22 2.41 -18.52
C LYS A 265 4.84 3.04 -18.64
N HIS A 266 4.39 3.33 -19.86
CA HIS A 266 3.07 3.91 -20.16
C HIS A 266 1.88 2.99 -19.82
N SER A 267 1.95 1.68 -20.05
CA SER A 267 0.84 0.78 -19.74
C SER A 267 0.66 0.59 -18.24
N VAL A 268 1.76 0.60 -17.49
CA VAL A 268 1.74 0.55 -16.02
C VAL A 268 1.29 1.91 -15.44
N GLU A 269 1.73 3.04 -16.04
CA GLU A 269 1.27 4.38 -15.67
C GLU A 269 -0.25 4.52 -15.82
N PHE A 270 -0.83 4.02 -16.92
CA PHE A 270 -2.28 4.02 -17.11
C PHE A 270 -3.03 3.22 -16.04
N ALA A 271 -2.53 2.03 -15.68
CA ALA A 271 -3.12 1.22 -14.61
C ALA A 271 -3.03 1.92 -13.25
N GLU A 272 -1.93 2.67 -13.00
CA GLU A 272 -1.78 3.49 -11.79
C GLU A 272 -2.78 4.63 -11.72
N GLU A 273 -3.01 5.36 -12.82
CA GLU A 273 -3.98 6.45 -12.85
C GLU A 273 -5.39 5.96 -12.50
N TRP A 274 -5.79 4.79 -13.00
CA TRP A 274 -7.02 4.14 -12.58
C TRP A 274 -7.01 3.72 -11.11
N GLY A 275 -5.89 3.18 -10.65
CA GLY A 275 -5.69 2.86 -9.23
C GLY A 275 -5.83 4.09 -8.34
N GLN A 276 -5.26 5.23 -8.73
CA GLN A 276 -5.40 6.50 -8.00
C GLN A 276 -6.85 6.98 -7.92
N LEU A 277 -7.61 6.89 -9.01
CA LEU A 277 -9.04 7.24 -9.01
C LEU A 277 -9.81 6.42 -7.98
N LEU A 278 -9.61 5.10 -7.98
CA LEU A 278 -10.25 4.18 -7.04
C LEU A 278 -9.79 4.45 -5.59
N ASN A 279 -8.52 4.75 -5.41
CA ASN A 279 -7.95 5.12 -4.11
C ASN A 279 -8.65 6.38 -3.53
N LEU A 280 -8.83 7.43 -4.32
CA LEU A 280 -9.55 8.63 -3.89
C LEU A 280 -11.01 8.33 -3.54
N ALA A 281 -11.67 7.43 -4.29
CA ALA A 281 -13.01 6.98 -3.96
C ALA A 281 -13.06 6.22 -2.62
N VAL A 282 -12.07 5.38 -2.34
CA VAL A 282 -11.97 4.67 -1.05
C VAL A 282 -11.77 5.65 0.10
N PHE A 283 -10.90 6.66 -0.02
CA PHE A 283 -10.74 7.68 1.01
C PHE A 283 -12.02 8.48 1.25
N PHE A 284 -12.76 8.81 0.20
CA PHE A 284 -14.06 9.48 0.32
C PHE A 284 -15.08 8.60 1.07
N LEU A 285 -15.22 7.33 0.70
CA LEU A 285 -16.10 6.37 1.37
C LEU A 285 -15.67 6.10 2.81
N PHE A 286 -14.37 6.02 3.06
CA PHE A 286 -13.78 5.90 4.39
C PHE A 286 -14.16 7.10 5.27
N GLY A 287 -14.09 8.32 4.76
CA GLY A 287 -14.52 9.52 5.48
C GLY A 287 -15.99 9.45 5.91
N MET A 288 -16.88 8.96 5.05
CA MET A 288 -18.29 8.73 5.38
C MET A 288 -18.46 7.68 6.48
N ALA A 289 -17.71 6.55 6.39
CA ALA A 289 -17.74 5.48 7.37
C ALA A 289 -17.22 5.95 8.74
N ALA A 290 -16.14 6.73 8.75
CA ALA A 290 -15.54 7.26 9.97
C ALA A 290 -16.52 8.17 10.76
N VAL A 291 -17.28 9.03 10.08
CA VAL A 291 -18.29 9.87 10.74
C VAL A 291 -19.46 9.05 11.24
N ARG A 292 -19.91 8.04 10.47
CA ARG A 292 -20.97 7.14 10.92
C ARG A 292 -20.60 6.44 12.22
N ASP A 293 -19.35 5.96 12.30
CA ASP A 293 -18.87 5.17 13.42
C ASP A 293 -18.26 6.04 14.55
N TRP A 294 -18.15 7.37 14.34
CA TRP A 294 -17.54 8.34 15.27
C TRP A 294 -18.05 8.24 16.73
N PRO A 295 -19.37 8.08 16.99
CA PRO A 295 -19.87 7.97 18.36
C PRO A 295 -19.34 6.75 19.13
N HIS A 296 -18.77 5.77 18.42
CA HIS A 296 -18.25 4.53 18.99
C HIS A 296 -16.72 4.56 19.18
N PHE A 297 -16.04 5.63 18.80
CA PHE A 297 -14.59 5.76 18.95
C PHE A 297 -14.21 6.02 20.40
N GLY A 298 -13.90 4.95 21.13
CA GLY A 298 -13.47 5.01 22.53
C GLY A 298 -12.00 5.45 22.69
N ALA A 299 -11.65 5.88 23.91
CA ALA A 299 -10.28 6.29 24.25
C ALA A 299 -9.24 5.21 23.96
N ALA A 300 -9.57 3.94 24.14
CA ALA A 300 -8.68 2.82 23.82
C ALA A 300 -8.28 2.79 22.33
N SER A 301 -9.22 3.08 21.41
CA SER A 301 -8.93 3.15 19.98
C SER A 301 -7.95 4.27 19.64
N TRP A 302 -8.08 5.45 20.28
CA TRP A 302 -7.16 6.57 20.10
C TRP A 302 -5.77 6.27 20.68
N ILE A 303 -5.70 5.64 21.87
CA ILE A 303 -4.45 5.22 22.49
C ILE A 303 -3.73 4.21 21.59
N TYR A 304 -4.46 3.21 21.10
CA TYR A 304 -3.89 2.22 20.18
C TYR A 304 -3.41 2.87 18.89
N ALA A 305 -4.18 3.77 18.29
CA ALA A 305 -3.80 4.50 17.08
C ALA A 305 -2.50 5.28 17.28
N LEU A 306 -2.38 6.02 18.37
CA LEU A 306 -1.17 6.76 18.69
C LEU A 306 0.04 5.82 18.86
N LEU A 307 -0.12 4.73 19.62
CA LEU A 307 0.94 3.74 19.81
C LEU A 307 1.30 3.01 18.51
N SER A 308 0.30 2.73 17.65
CA SER A 308 0.50 2.08 16.35
C SER A 308 1.35 2.93 15.40
N LEU A 309 1.09 4.24 15.33
CA LEU A 309 1.83 5.15 14.46
C LEU A 309 3.21 5.55 15.02
N THR A 310 3.41 5.43 16.32
CA THR A 310 4.67 5.78 16.98
C THR A 310 5.48 4.53 17.37
N LEU A 311 5.21 3.97 18.55
CA LEU A 311 5.98 2.86 19.12
C LEU A 311 6.01 1.63 18.20
N VAL A 312 4.83 1.19 17.74
CA VAL A 312 4.68 -0.05 16.96
C VAL A 312 5.32 0.09 15.57
N ARG A 313 5.36 1.29 15.00
CA ARG A 313 6.04 1.52 13.72
C ARG A 313 7.51 1.89 13.90
N MET A 314 7.82 2.88 14.73
CA MET A 314 9.16 3.45 14.78
C MET A 314 10.20 2.53 15.42
N LEU A 315 9.83 1.78 16.46
CA LEU A 315 10.76 0.85 17.14
C LEU A 315 11.20 -0.31 16.23
N PRO A 316 10.31 -1.04 15.55
CA PRO A 316 10.70 -2.05 14.58
C PRO A 316 11.57 -1.52 13.44
N VAL A 317 11.27 -0.33 12.91
CA VAL A 317 12.10 0.32 11.88
C VAL A 317 13.48 0.63 12.43
N ALA A 318 13.58 1.18 13.63
CA ALA A 318 14.88 1.45 14.27
C ALA A 318 15.69 0.18 14.46
N ILE A 319 15.07 -0.92 14.90
CA ILE A 319 15.72 -2.23 15.06
C ILE A 319 16.15 -2.78 13.70
N ALA A 320 15.29 -2.73 12.68
CA ALA A 320 15.60 -3.24 11.35
C ALA A 320 16.77 -2.51 10.69
N LEU A 321 16.96 -1.23 11.01
CA LEU A 321 18.03 -0.39 10.47
C LEU A 321 19.33 -0.43 11.31
N ILE A 322 19.42 -1.20 12.39
CA ILE A 322 20.68 -1.38 13.14
C ILE A 322 21.78 -1.89 12.21
N GLY A 323 22.95 -1.26 12.25
CA GLY A 323 24.11 -1.63 11.44
C GLY A 323 24.12 -1.08 10.01
N THR A 324 23.13 -0.30 9.59
CA THR A 324 23.12 0.36 8.26
C THR A 324 23.98 1.62 8.19
N ARG A 325 24.47 2.11 9.33
CA ARG A 325 25.23 3.37 9.50
C ARG A 325 24.44 4.62 9.10
N LEU A 326 23.11 4.53 8.96
CA LEU A 326 22.27 5.71 8.75
C LEU A 326 22.26 6.59 10.00
N SER A 327 22.12 7.89 9.81
CA SER A 327 21.98 8.87 10.89
C SER A 327 20.68 8.63 11.66
N ALA A 328 20.67 9.03 12.93
CA ALA A 328 19.44 8.97 13.74
C ALA A 328 18.28 9.76 13.10
N ALA A 329 18.60 10.87 12.40
CA ALA A 329 17.61 11.64 11.66
C ALA A 329 16.95 10.82 10.56
N SER A 330 17.71 10.03 9.81
CA SER A 330 17.19 9.14 8.76
C SER A 330 16.34 8.01 9.34
N VAL A 331 16.78 7.40 10.45
CA VAL A 331 16.02 6.33 11.12
C VAL A 331 14.68 6.86 11.66
N ILE A 332 14.67 8.04 12.29
CA ILE A 332 13.44 8.68 12.80
C ILE A 332 12.54 9.06 11.62
N PHE A 333 13.10 9.62 10.55
CA PHE A 333 12.34 9.99 9.34
C PHE A 333 11.67 8.78 8.68
N MET A 334 12.41 7.71 8.45
CA MET A 334 11.86 6.47 7.88
C MET A 334 10.86 5.79 8.83
N GLY A 335 11.10 5.86 10.13
CA GLY A 335 10.18 5.33 11.14
C GLY A 335 8.86 6.09 11.15
N TRP A 336 8.90 7.43 11.15
CA TRP A 336 7.71 8.26 11.16
C TRP A 336 6.94 8.17 9.84
N PHE A 337 7.60 8.29 8.69
CA PHE A 337 6.94 8.30 7.40
C PHE A 337 6.62 6.89 6.85
N GLY A 338 5.89 6.12 7.66
CA GLY A 338 5.20 4.89 7.27
C GLY A 338 3.69 5.02 7.50
N PRO A 339 2.98 5.87 6.71
CA PRO A 339 1.57 6.16 6.92
C PRO A 339 0.70 4.92 6.72
N ARG A 340 -0.44 4.84 7.44
CA ARG A 340 -1.47 3.82 7.25
C ARG A 340 -2.60 4.42 6.42
N GLY A 341 -3.04 3.74 5.37
CA GLY A 341 -4.02 4.28 4.44
C GLY A 341 -4.83 3.21 3.74
N LEU A 342 -4.82 3.22 2.40
CA LEU A 342 -5.68 2.41 1.55
C LEU A 342 -5.64 0.93 1.90
N ALA A 343 -4.48 0.30 1.94
CA ALA A 343 -4.37 -1.13 2.21
C ALA A 343 -5.01 -1.49 3.56
N SER A 344 -4.77 -0.69 4.61
CA SER A 344 -5.40 -0.90 5.92
C SER A 344 -6.91 -0.76 5.88
N ILE A 345 -7.46 0.19 5.10
CA ILE A 345 -8.91 0.33 4.93
C ILE A 345 -9.49 -0.92 4.27
N VAL A 346 -8.88 -1.35 3.15
CA VAL A 346 -9.40 -2.47 2.36
C VAL A 346 -9.24 -3.79 3.08
N LEU A 347 -8.07 -4.06 3.68
CA LEU A 347 -7.87 -5.27 4.49
C LEU A 347 -8.81 -5.32 5.69
N GLY A 348 -9.15 -4.17 6.28
CA GLY A 348 -10.18 -4.06 7.31
C GLY A 348 -11.57 -4.42 6.77
N LEU A 349 -11.93 -3.97 5.56
CA LEU A 349 -13.20 -4.33 4.92
C LEU A 349 -13.24 -5.82 4.56
N VAL A 350 -12.17 -6.36 4.00
CA VAL A 350 -12.03 -7.80 3.68
C VAL A 350 -12.18 -8.66 4.91
N TYR A 351 -11.58 -8.25 6.04
CA TYR A 351 -11.77 -8.93 7.32
C TYR A 351 -13.26 -8.97 7.73
N LEU A 352 -13.97 -7.85 7.59
CA LEU A 352 -15.39 -7.75 7.92
C LEU A 352 -16.28 -8.62 7.00
N GLU A 353 -15.88 -8.81 5.74
CA GLU A 353 -16.61 -9.64 4.77
C GLU A 353 -16.55 -11.13 5.09
N GLN A 354 -15.46 -11.61 5.69
CA GLN A 354 -15.29 -13.02 6.04
C GLN A 354 -16.39 -13.59 6.95
N GLN A 355 -17.34 -12.73 7.40
CA GLN A 355 -18.56 -13.06 8.17
C GLN A 355 -18.32 -14.03 9.33
N ALA A 356 -17.09 -14.14 9.79
CA ALA A 356 -16.70 -15.05 10.85
C ALA A 356 -17.23 -14.62 12.25
N HIS A 357 -17.88 -13.45 12.34
CA HIS A 357 -18.52 -12.88 13.53
C HIS A 357 -17.65 -13.05 14.79
N PHE A 358 -16.38 -12.66 14.71
CA PHE A 358 -15.49 -12.72 15.86
C PHE A 358 -15.95 -11.74 16.93
N PRO A 359 -15.84 -12.10 18.23
CA PRO A 359 -16.24 -11.23 19.35
C PRO A 359 -15.59 -9.84 19.31
N GLY A 360 -14.35 -9.73 18.81
CA GLY A 360 -13.59 -8.49 18.71
C GLY A 360 -13.81 -7.67 17.43
N GLU A 361 -14.71 -8.06 16.53
CA GLU A 361 -14.89 -7.43 15.21
C GLU A 361 -15.10 -5.91 15.29
N SER A 362 -16.01 -5.44 16.16
CA SER A 362 -16.26 -4.01 16.32
C SER A 362 -15.03 -3.27 16.87
N THR A 363 -14.29 -3.88 17.80
CA THR A 363 -13.07 -3.33 18.37
C THR A 363 -12.00 -3.16 17.29
N ILE A 364 -11.79 -4.19 16.45
CA ILE A 364 -10.84 -4.17 15.33
C ILE A 364 -11.25 -3.08 14.35
N ARG A 365 -12.51 -3.04 13.94
CA ARG A 365 -13.04 -2.05 12.99
C ARG A 365 -12.78 -0.63 13.47
N PHE A 366 -13.14 -0.30 14.70
CA PHE A 366 -12.96 1.05 15.24
C PHE A 366 -11.48 1.40 15.45
N ALA A 367 -10.66 0.47 15.89
CA ALA A 367 -9.22 0.68 16.03
C ALA A 367 -8.54 0.95 14.67
N VAL A 368 -8.91 0.20 13.63
CA VAL A 368 -8.44 0.43 12.25
C VAL A 368 -8.86 1.81 11.76
N GLN A 369 -10.16 2.15 11.87
CA GLN A 369 -10.67 3.44 11.40
C GLN A 369 -10.00 4.63 12.10
N VAL A 370 -9.85 4.59 13.43
CA VAL A 370 -9.18 5.65 14.17
C VAL A 370 -7.70 5.75 13.81
N THR A 371 -7.01 4.62 13.63
CA THR A 371 -5.58 4.62 13.28
C THR A 371 -5.36 5.20 11.88
N VAL A 372 -6.15 4.78 10.89
CA VAL A 372 -6.04 5.31 9.53
C VAL A 372 -6.42 6.78 9.48
N LEU A 373 -7.50 7.18 10.17
CA LEU A 373 -7.91 8.59 10.24
C LEU A 373 -6.79 9.45 10.84
N LEU A 374 -6.24 9.05 11.98
CA LEU A 374 -5.11 9.75 12.61
C LEU A 374 -3.89 9.79 11.68
N SER A 375 -3.61 8.69 10.97
CA SER A 375 -2.50 8.59 10.03
C SER A 375 -2.63 9.58 8.86
N ILE A 376 -3.81 9.65 8.22
CA ILE A 376 -4.06 10.57 7.10
C ILE A 376 -3.73 12.01 7.48
N PHE A 377 -4.19 12.46 8.66
CA PHE A 377 -3.94 13.83 9.11
C PHE A 377 -2.51 14.02 9.64
N ALA A 378 -2.02 13.10 10.48
CA ALA A 378 -0.70 13.25 11.09
C ALA A 378 0.43 13.25 10.05
N HIS A 379 0.42 12.29 9.14
CA HIS A 379 1.46 12.19 8.11
C HIS A 379 1.27 13.22 6.99
N GLY A 380 0.02 13.46 6.54
CA GLY A 380 -0.23 14.47 5.53
C GLY A 380 0.23 15.86 5.97
N LEU A 381 -0.19 16.31 7.16
CA LEU A 381 0.17 17.64 7.67
C LEU A 381 1.65 17.77 8.06
N SER A 382 2.30 16.68 8.47
CA SER A 382 3.71 16.69 8.86
C SER A 382 4.69 16.45 7.71
N ALA A 383 4.25 16.05 6.52
CA ALA A 383 5.12 15.68 5.41
C ALA A 383 6.04 16.84 5.00
N MET A 384 5.49 17.98 4.63
CA MET A 384 6.27 19.15 4.18
C MET A 384 7.19 19.73 5.28
N PRO A 385 6.69 19.96 6.52
CA PRO A 385 7.57 20.36 7.62
C PRO A 385 8.65 19.32 7.92
N GLY A 386 8.30 18.04 7.89
CA GLY A 386 9.22 16.93 8.15
C GLY A 386 10.34 16.85 7.12
N ILE A 387 10.02 17.01 5.81
CA ILE A 387 11.01 17.10 4.74
C ILE A 387 11.98 18.27 5.00
N GLY A 388 11.48 19.46 5.32
CA GLY A 388 12.32 20.62 5.57
C GLY A 388 13.24 20.48 6.79
N LEU A 389 12.75 19.83 7.86
CA LEU A 389 13.59 19.52 9.04
C LEU A 389 14.64 18.46 8.71
N TYR A 390 14.27 17.43 7.95
CA TYR A 390 15.16 16.35 7.55
C TYR A 390 16.27 16.87 6.63
N GLU A 391 15.95 17.66 5.61
CA GLU A 391 16.89 18.30 4.69
C GLU A 391 17.99 19.04 5.45
N ARG A 392 17.61 19.89 6.43
CA ARG A 392 18.57 20.60 7.27
C ARG A 392 19.50 19.68 8.07
N LYS A 393 18.98 18.53 8.54
CA LYS A 393 19.77 17.56 9.29
C LYS A 393 20.74 16.80 8.38
N ILE A 394 20.31 16.44 7.16
CA ILE A 394 21.15 15.75 6.18
C ILE A 394 22.24 16.66 5.63
N ALA A 395 21.95 17.95 5.38
CA ALA A 395 22.94 18.92 4.92
C ALA A 395 24.12 19.09 5.89
N ALA A 396 23.95 18.76 7.17
CA ALA A 396 24.99 18.80 8.19
C ALA A 396 25.82 17.52 8.29
N LEU A 397 25.50 16.46 7.52
CA LEU A 397 26.23 15.21 7.52
C LEU A 397 27.50 15.31 6.66
N PRO A 398 28.55 14.51 6.98
CA PRO A 398 29.73 14.39 6.13
C PRO A 398 29.39 13.92 4.71
N ALA A 399 30.18 14.33 3.71
CA ALA A 399 29.96 13.98 2.30
C ALA A 399 30.01 12.46 1.99
N ASP A 400 30.66 11.68 2.86
CA ASP A 400 30.75 10.22 2.79
C ASP A 400 29.61 9.49 3.55
N ALA A 401 28.64 10.24 4.09
CA ALA A 401 27.51 9.65 4.78
C ALA A 401 26.73 8.69 3.87
N PRO A 402 26.22 7.56 4.41
CA PRO A 402 25.49 6.57 3.64
C PRO A 402 24.27 7.11 2.89
N GLU A 403 23.69 8.20 3.36
CA GLU A 403 22.58 8.93 2.76
C GLU A 403 22.94 9.50 1.37
N HIS A 404 24.18 9.94 1.17
CA HIS A 404 24.66 10.61 -0.05
C HIS A 404 25.24 9.66 -1.12
N LEU A 405 25.37 8.35 -0.83
CA LEU A 405 26.08 7.41 -1.71
C LEU A 405 25.51 7.32 -3.14
N ASN A 406 24.20 7.46 -3.31
CA ASN A 406 23.57 7.40 -4.63
C ASN A 406 23.54 8.78 -5.32
N ASP A 407 23.55 9.87 -4.58
CA ASP A 407 23.55 11.23 -5.14
C ASP A 407 24.92 11.55 -5.77
N GLN A 408 26.01 10.95 -5.28
CA GLN A 408 27.36 11.10 -5.84
C GLN A 408 27.51 10.41 -7.21
N ILE A 409 26.79 9.32 -7.47
CA ILE A 409 26.83 8.63 -8.76
C ILE A 409 26.16 9.49 -9.85
N VAL A 410 25.07 10.17 -9.50
CA VAL A 410 24.34 11.05 -10.44
C VAL A 410 25.14 12.35 -10.72
N THR A 411 25.83 12.89 -9.75
CA THR A 411 26.64 14.11 -9.92
C THR A 411 28.00 13.86 -10.59
N ALA A 412 28.50 12.62 -10.57
CA ALA A 412 29.73 12.23 -11.27
C ALA A 412 29.53 11.95 -12.77
N ALA A 413 28.28 11.95 -13.28
CA ALA A 413 28.00 11.90 -14.70
C ALA A 413 28.42 13.24 -15.36
N PRO A 414 29.10 13.22 -16.53
CA PRO A 414 29.58 14.46 -17.16
C PRO A 414 28.41 15.40 -17.46
N ALA A 415 28.62 16.68 -17.14
CA ALA A 415 27.67 17.75 -17.40
C ALA A 415 27.38 17.84 -18.92
N GLY A 416 26.26 17.29 -19.36
CA GLY A 416 25.86 17.25 -20.78
C GLY A 416 24.80 16.21 -21.11
N THR A 417 24.61 15.20 -20.28
CA THR A 417 23.55 14.19 -20.48
C THR A 417 22.22 14.68 -19.88
N ARG A 418 21.23 14.92 -20.72
CA ARG A 418 19.85 15.25 -20.29
C ARG A 418 19.25 14.07 -19.53
N GLU A 419 18.42 14.33 -18.52
CA GLU A 419 17.80 13.32 -17.64
C GLU A 419 17.14 12.13 -18.39
N GLY A 420 16.79 12.29 -19.66
CA GLY A 420 16.25 11.22 -20.51
C GLY A 420 17.27 10.21 -21.06
N GLU A 421 18.58 10.55 -21.08
CA GLU A 421 19.62 9.68 -21.66
C GLU A 421 20.30 8.79 -20.61
N ILE A 422 20.21 9.13 -19.32
CA ILE A 422 20.79 8.34 -18.23
C ILE A 422 20.08 6.98 -18.09
N GLN A 423 18.82 6.87 -18.53
CA GLN A 423 18.07 5.61 -18.52
C GLN A 423 18.47 4.65 -19.66
N VAL A 424 19.11 5.15 -20.72
CA VAL A 424 19.48 4.35 -21.91
C VAL A 424 20.90 3.79 -21.80
N LEU A 425 21.80 4.45 -21.04
CA LEU A 425 23.21 4.04 -20.94
C LEU A 425 23.47 2.80 -20.07
N ASP A 426 22.51 2.39 -19.23
CA ASP A 426 22.65 1.18 -18.41
C ASP A 426 22.24 -0.13 -19.15
N SER A 427 21.78 -0.01 -20.41
CA SER A 427 21.38 -1.17 -21.23
C SER A 427 22.39 -1.61 -22.31
N THR A 428 23.53 -0.91 -22.45
CA THR A 428 24.51 -1.21 -23.51
C THR A 428 25.95 -1.20 -23.01
N VAL A 429 26.32 -2.16 -22.15
CA VAL A 429 27.72 -2.60 -22.03
C VAL A 429 27.80 -4.00 -22.64
N PRO A 430 28.36 -4.17 -23.81
CA PRO A 430 28.66 -5.52 -24.33
C PRO A 430 29.82 -6.09 -23.55
N PHE A 431 29.63 -7.22 -22.92
CA PHE A 431 30.72 -8.06 -22.45
C PHE A 431 31.49 -8.56 -23.71
N SER A 432 32.67 -8.04 -23.93
CA SER A 432 33.64 -8.63 -24.83
C SER A 432 34.54 -9.58 -24.05
N THR A 433 34.54 -10.84 -24.49
CA THR A 433 35.47 -11.98 -24.29
C THR A 433 35.74 -12.41 -22.86
#